data_d045f43bd1c125fab70b3cfebbe1fba4
#
_entry.id   d045f43bd1c125fab70b3cfebbe1fba4
#
_cell.length_a   1.000
_cell.length_b   1.000
_cell.length_c   1.000
_cell.angle_alpha   90.00
_cell.angle_beta   90.00
_cell.angle_gamma   90.00
#
_symmetry.space_group_name_H-M   'P 1'
#
loop_
_entity.id
_entity.type
_entity.pdbx_description
1 polymer ?
#
loop_
_entity_poly.entity_id
_entity_poly.type
_entity_poly.pdbx_seq_one_letter_code
_entity_poly.pdbx_strand_id
1 'polypeptide(L)'
;MTVDTERYLDFVAGVTSFPSSDLPALLARASELDIENDCDVPRLLTAELGLTAESGEFTEVVKKILLQGNPYNEENVFHMKRELGDICWYLAQACMALDTTFDEVIEMNVDKLKARYPGGEFDVHKSENRKDGDL
;
A
#
# COMPACT_ATOMS: atom_id res chain seq x y z
N MET A 1 23.68 -3.37 -26.51
CA MET A 1 22.27 -3.63 -26.84
C MET A 1 21.58 -2.29 -26.82
N THR A 2 21.10 -1.81 -27.98
CA THR A 2 20.31 -0.57 -28.04
C THR A 2 18.85 -0.93 -27.76
N VAL A 3 18.27 -0.31 -26.76
CA VAL A 3 16.83 -0.47 -26.45
C VAL A 3 16.04 0.39 -27.43
N ASP A 4 15.09 -0.21 -28.12
CA ASP A 4 14.14 0.50 -28.96
C ASP A 4 13.03 1.10 -28.05
N THR A 5 13.24 2.35 -27.66
CA THR A 5 12.33 3.05 -26.72
C THR A 5 10.99 3.39 -27.36
N GLU A 6 10.93 3.65 -28.67
CA GLU A 6 9.66 3.93 -29.34
C GLU A 6 8.75 2.71 -29.33
N ARG A 7 9.31 1.56 -29.71
CA ARG A 7 8.58 0.29 -29.65
C ARG A 7 8.14 -0.07 -28.23
N TYR A 8 8.94 0.24 -27.23
CA TYR A 8 8.58 0.01 -25.83
C TYR A 8 7.41 0.91 -25.41
N LEU A 9 7.42 2.19 -25.77
CA LEU A 9 6.32 3.12 -25.47
C LEU A 9 5.01 2.73 -26.16
N ASP A 10 5.08 2.27 -27.41
CA ASP A 10 3.91 1.75 -28.14
C ASP A 10 3.33 0.51 -27.44
N PHE A 11 4.19 -0.39 -27.00
CA PHE A 11 3.77 -1.56 -26.23
C PHE A 11 3.11 -1.15 -24.91
N VAL A 12 3.71 -0.25 -24.15
CA VAL A 12 3.13 0.27 -22.89
C VAL A 12 1.79 0.91 -23.11
N ALA A 13 1.64 1.74 -24.16
CA ALA A 13 0.36 2.34 -24.52
C ALA A 13 -0.71 1.28 -24.85
N GLY A 14 -0.32 0.23 -25.58
CA GLY A 14 -1.21 -0.86 -25.98
C GLY A 14 -1.72 -1.73 -24.82
N VAL A 15 -0.96 -1.83 -23.72
CA VAL A 15 -1.34 -2.61 -22.54
C VAL A 15 -1.85 -1.73 -21.37
N THR A 16 -1.94 -0.42 -21.59
CA THR A 16 -2.51 0.52 -20.61
C THR A 16 -4.04 0.47 -20.66
N SER A 17 -4.69 0.36 -19.51
CA SER A 17 -6.15 0.38 -19.44
C SER A 17 -6.73 1.72 -19.87
N PHE A 18 -7.93 1.72 -20.45
CA PHE A 18 -8.56 2.95 -20.94
C PHE A 18 -8.74 4.00 -19.84
N PRO A 19 -9.24 3.67 -18.61
CA PRO A 19 -9.32 4.65 -17.52
C PRO A 19 -7.96 5.21 -17.05
N SER A 20 -6.85 4.51 -17.31
CA SER A 20 -5.51 5.00 -16.95
C SER A 20 -4.96 6.05 -17.91
N SER A 21 -5.58 6.23 -19.07
CA SER A 21 -5.13 7.15 -20.13
C SER A 21 -6.19 8.16 -20.58
N ASP A 22 -7.42 8.06 -20.06
CA ASP A 22 -8.55 8.90 -20.45
C ASP A 22 -9.30 9.40 -19.21
N LEU A 23 -9.26 10.71 -18.96
CA LEU A 23 -9.87 11.31 -17.77
C LEU A 23 -11.39 11.13 -17.73
N PRO A 24 -12.16 11.33 -18.81
CA PRO A 24 -13.58 11.04 -18.81
C PRO A 24 -13.92 9.60 -18.43
N ALA A 25 -13.17 8.62 -18.93
CA ALA A 25 -13.37 7.21 -18.60
C ALA A 25 -13.05 6.92 -17.12
N LEU A 26 -11.99 7.52 -16.56
CA LEU A 26 -11.65 7.42 -15.15
C LEU A 26 -12.78 7.99 -14.28
N LEU A 27 -13.26 9.18 -14.60
CA LEU A 27 -14.34 9.83 -13.85
C LEU A 27 -15.66 9.06 -13.95
N ALA A 28 -15.99 8.51 -15.12
CA ALA A 28 -17.17 7.66 -15.30
C ALA A 28 -17.08 6.40 -14.43
N ARG A 29 -15.91 5.73 -14.40
CA ARG A 29 -15.72 4.55 -13.56
C ARG A 29 -15.76 4.88 -12.06
N ALA A 30 -15.16 5.99 -11.65
CA ALA A 30 -15.21 6.45 -10.26
C ALA A 30 -16.66 6.74 -9.82
N SER A 31 -17.44 7.41 -10.67
CA SER A 31 -18.85 7.70 -10.41
C SER A 31 -19.73 6.44 -10.34
N GLU A 32 -19.50 5.47 -11.23
CA GLU A 32 -20.16 4.16 -11.19
C GLU A 32 -19.90 3.44 -9.86
N LEU A 33 -18.64 3.40 -9.41
CA LEU A 33 -18.26 2.77 -8.15
C LEU A 33 -18.90 3.44 -6.94
N ASP A 34 -18.93 4.76 -6.93
CA ASP A 34 -19.54 5.56 -5.85
C ASP A 34 -21.06 5.34 -5.78
N ILE A 35 -21.75 5.42 -6.92
CA ILE A 35 -23.22 5.37 -6.99
C ILE A 35 -23.78 3.94 -6.90
N GLU A 36 -23.17 2.99 -7.59
CA GLU A 36 -23.72 1.65 -7.75
C GLU A 36 -23.16 0.62 -6.75
N ASN A 37 -21.96 0.89 -6.20
CA ASN A 37 -21.25 -0.05 -5.35
C ASN A 37 -20.97 0.49 -3.93
N ASP A 38 -21.45 1.68 -3.60
CA ASP A 38 -21.22 2.34 -2.30
C ASP A 38 -19.71 2.43 -1.94
N CYS A 39 -18.90 2.71 -2.95
CA CYS A 39 -17.45 2.78 -2.82
C CYS A 39 -17.01 4.22 -2.55
N ASP A 40 -16.47 4.52 -1.38
CA ASP A 40 -15.91 5.85 -1.05
C ASP A 40 -14.59 6.07 -1.83
N VAL A 41 -14.72 6.35 -3.13
CA VAL A 41 -13.59 6.53 -4.05
C VAL A 41 -12.64 7.65 -3.60
N PRO A 42 -13.13 8.86 -3.19
CA PRO A 42 -12.23 9.92 -2.72
C PRO A 42 -11.40 9.50 -1.51
N ARG A 43 -12.00 8.80 -0.56
CA ARG A 43 -11.31 8.35 0.66
C ARG A 43 -10.34 7.22 0.40
N LEU A 44 -10.67 6.27 -0.49
CA LEU A 44 -9.73 5.23 -0.94
C LEU A 44 -8.50 5.82 -1.62
N LEU A 45 -8.68 6.80 -2.51
CA LEU A 45 -7.57 7.51 -3.15
C LEU A 45 -6.71 8.26 -2.12
N THR A 46 -7.34 8.95 -1.17
CA THR A 46 -6.63 9.64 -0.09
C THR A 46 -5.80 8.67 0.73
N ALA A 47 -6.38 7.53 1.13
CA ALA A 47 -5.70 6.52 1.92
C ALA A 47 -4.52 5.89 1.15
N GLU A 48 -4.73 5.46 -0.07
CA GLU A 48 -3.70 4.77 -0.88
C GLU A 48 -2.50 5.67 -1.16
N LEU A 49 -2.75 6.89 -1.65
CA LEU A 49 -1.68 7.83 -1.97
C LEU A 49 -0.90 8.24 -0.72
N GLY A 50 -1.59 8.47 0.40
CA GLY A 50 -0.96 8.85 1.65
C GLY A 50 -0.18 7.70 2.29
N LEU A 51 -0.71 6.50 2.38
CA LEU A 51 0.01 5.33 2.90
C LEU A 51 1.33 5.11 2.16
N THR A 52 1.32 5.26 0.84
CA THR A 52 2.52 5.11 0.01
C THR A 52 3.51 6.24 0.27
N ALA A 53 3.05 7.49 0.34
CA ALA A 53 3.90 8.66 0.58
C ALA A 53 4.61 8.59 1.95
N GLU A 54 3.86 8.41 3.03
CA GLU A 54 4.41 8.39 4.40
C GLU A 54 5.31 7.18 4.66
N SER A 55 4.99 6.02 4.06
CA SER A 55 5.89 4.86 4.06
C SER A 55 7.21 5.17 3.35
N GLY A 56 7.18 5.97 2.30
CA GLY A 56 8.35 6.49 1.60
C GLY A 56 9.18 7.44 2.47
N GLU A 57 8.55 8.34 3.22
CA GLU A 57 9.25 9.26 4.14
C GLU A 57 9.91 8.50 5.31
N PHE A 58 9.22 7.53 5.89
CA PHE A 58 9.85 6.62 6.86
C PHE A 58 11.09 5.92 6.27
N THR A 59 10.96 5.38 5.05
CA THR A 59 12.05 4.71 4.33
C THR A 59 13.22 5.65 4.07
N GLU A 60 12.96 6.91 3.75
CA GLU A 60 14.00 7.92 3.50
C GLU A 60 14.85 8.18 4.75
N VAL A 61 14.24 8.27 5.93
CA VAL A 61 14.97 8.42 7.19
C VAL A 61 15.84 7.20 7.45
N VAL A 62 15.29 5.99 7.31
CA VAL A 62 16.03 4.72 7.50
C VAL A 62 17.20 4.62 6.52
N LYS A 63 16.98 4.94 5.24
CA LYS A 63 18.02 4.96 4.20
C LYS A 63 19.17 5.90 4.57
N LYS A 64 18.85 7.11 5.03
CA LYS A 64 19.86 8.10 5.43
C LYS A 64 20.69 7.61 6.62
N ILE A 65 20.06 6.97 7.60
CA ILE A 65 20.78 6.40 8.75
C ILE A 65 21.70 5.26 8.31
N LEU A 66 21.18 4.29 7.55
CA LEU A 66 21.93 3.08 7.22
C LEU A 66 22.97 3.28 6.12
N LEU A 67 22.71 4.14 5.14
CA LEU A 67 23.50 4.21 3.92
C LEU A 67 24.22 5.55 3.71
N GLN A 68 23.84 6.62 4.44
CA GLN A 68 24.37 7.96 4.23
C GLN A 68 25.02 8.57 5.48
N GLY A 69 25.18 7.80 6.56
CA GLY A 69 25.89 8.20 7.76
C GLY A 69 25.12 9.16 8.69
N ASN A 70 23.82 9.32 8.50
CA ASN A 70 23.01 10.08 9.45
C ASN A 70 23.00 9.38 10.82
N PRO A 71 23.04 10.11 11.94
CA PRO A 71 23.07 9.49 13.26
C PRO A 71 21.73 8.83 13.60
N TYR A 72 21.80 7.70 14.31
CA TYR A 72 20.65 7.15 15.00
C TYR A 72 20.53 7.85 16.36
N ASN A 73 19.76 8.91 16.42
CA ASN A 73 19.59 9.78 17.58
C ASN A 73 18.13 10.06 17.88
N GLU A 74 17.85 10.77 18.96
CA GLU A 74 16.48 11.09 19.39
C GLU A 74 15.68 11.86 18.34
N GLU A 75 16.32 12.76 17.60
CA GLU A 75 15.68 13.55 16.55
C GLU A 75 15.20 12.66 15.39
N ASN A 76 16.07 11.78 14.86
CA ASN A 76 15.73 10.89 13.77
C ASN A 76 14.73 9.80 14.22
N VAL A 77 14.83 9.32 15.47
CA VAL A 77 13.83 8.42 16.06
C VAL A 77 12.47 9.11 16.21
N PHE A 78 12.46 10.38 16.64
CA PHE A 78 11.24 11.17 16.73
C PHE A 78 10.61 11.39 15.35
N HIS A 79 11.43 11.70 14.34
CA HIS A 79 10.96 11.83 12.96
C HIS A 79 10.28 10.53 12.47
N MET A 80 10.94 9.37 12.60
CA MET A 80 10.35 8.08 12.23
C MET A 80 9.03 7.80 12.95
N LYS A 81 8.91 8.17 14.25
CA LYS A 81 7.66 8.03 14.99
C LYS A 81 6.53 8.91 14.46
N ARG A 82 6.85 10.11 13.96
CA ARG A 82 5.87 10.98 13.32
C ARG A 82 5.34 10.35 12.04
N GLU A 83 6.23 9.84 11.17
CA GLU A 83 5.82 9.15 9.94
C GLU A 83 4.93 7.94 10.22
N LEU A 84 5.20 7.17 11.29
CA LEU A 84 4.29 6.10 11.74
C LEU A 84 2.91 6.65 12.17
N GLY A 85 2.87 7.84 12.78
CA GLY A 85 1.61 8.51 13.13
C GLY A 85 0.81 8.88 11.88
N ASP A 86 1.48 9.42 10.86
CA ASP A 86 0.86 9.81 9.59
C ASP A 86 0.39 8.57 8.81
N ILE A 87 1.15 7.47 8.81
CA ILE A 87 0.71 6.16 8.28
C ILE A 87 -0.57 5.69 9.00
N CYS A 88 -0.63 5.80 10.33
CA CYS A 88 -1.84 5.44 11.07
C CYS A 88 -3.04 6.31 10.69
N TRP A 89 -2.84 7.60 10.41
CA TRP A 89 -3.91 8.48 9.97
C TRP A 89 -4.48 8.04 8.61
N TYR A 90 -3.63 7.73 7.65
CA TYR A 90 -4.06 7.22 6.33
C TYR A 90 -4.66 5.81 6.43
N LEU A 91 -4.16 4.97 7.34
CA LEU A 91 -4.79 3.67 7.61
C LEU A 91 -6.21 3.84 8.17
N ALA A 92 -6.44 4.84 9.03
CA ALA A 92 -7.79 5.17 9.49
C ALA A 92 -8.70 5.63 8.34
N GLN A 93 -8.19 6.41 7.38
CA GLN A 93 -8.93 6.76 6.16
C GLN A 93 -9.34 5.51 5.36
N ALA A 94 -8.43 4.54 5.23
CA ALA A 94 -8.73 3.27 4.57
C ALA A 94 -9.82 2.48 5.31
N CYS A 95 -9.72 2.36 6.64
CA CYS A 95 -10.73 1.69 7.45
C CYS A 95 -12.12 2.35 7.29
N MET A 96 -12.18 3.68 7.31
CA MET A 96 -13.43 4.41 7.09
C MET A 96 -14.00 4.20 5.70
N ALA A 97 -13.15 4.13 4.66
CA ALA A 97 -13.57 3.89 3.29
C ALA A 97 -14.12 2.47 3.06
N LEU A 98 -13.68 1.51 3.87
CA LEU A 98 -14.05 0.10 3.78
C LEU A 98 -15.10 -0.31 4.82
N ASP A 99 -15.63 0.66 5.59
CA ASP A 99 -16.58 0.44 6.70
C ASP A 99 -16.09 -0.64 7.68
N THR A 100 -14.82 -0.54 8.08
CA THR A 100 -14.16 -1.47 9.01
C THR A 100 -13.43 -0.72 10.14
N THR A 101 -12.88 -1.45 11.08
CA THR A 101 -12.11 -0.93 12.21
C THR A 101 -10.67 -1.43 12.22
N PHE A 102 -9.79 -0.75 12.96
CA PHE A 102 -8.43 -1.24 13.19
C PHE A 102 -8.41 -2.63 13.84
N ASP A 103 -9.30 -2.86 14.81
CA ASP A 103 -9.37 -4.13 15.54
C ASP A 103 -9.71 -5.27 14.58
N GLU A 104 -10.72 -5.09 13.73
CA GLU A 104 -11.11 -6.08 12.73
C GLU A 104 -9.98 -6.39 11.75
N VAL A 105 -9.31 -5.36 11.22
CA VAL A 105 -8.18 -5.55 10.30
C VAL A 105 -7.02 -6.29 10.98
N ILE A 106 -6.74 -5.99 12.25
CA ILE A 106 -5.71 -6.68 13.03
C ILE A 106 -6.12 -8.14 13.27
N GLU A 107 -7.38 -8.42 13.64
CA GLU A 107 -7.88 -9.78 13.83
C GLU A 107 -7.78 -10.62 12.55
N MET A 108 -8.18 -10.06 11.41
CA MET A 108 -8.03 -10.71 10.11
C MET A 108 -6.55 -11.05 9.80
N ASN A 109 -5.64 -10.12 10.11
CA ASN A 109 -4.21 -10.37 9.92
C ASN A 109 -3.69 -11.47 10.87
N VAL A 110 -4.11 -11.47 12.13
CA VAL A 110 -3.76 -12.52 13.11
C VAL A 110 -4.24 -13.88 12.64
N ASP A 111 -5.47 -14.00 12.17
CA ASP A 111 -6.04 -15.26 11.70
C ASP A 111 -5.32 -15.77 10.44
N LYS A 112 -5.01 -14.89 9.50
CA LYS A 112 -4.18 -15.22 8.35
C LYS A 112 -2.79 -15.73 8.76
N LEU A 113 -2.13 -15.08 9.71
CA LEU A 113 -0.81 -15.50 10.20
C LEU A 113 -0.86 -16.81 10.98
N LYS A 114 -1.92 -17.07 11.75
CA LYS A 114 -2.14 -18.37 12.42
C LYS A 114 -2.32 -19.50 11.41
N ALA A 115 -3.06 -19.25 10.31
CA ALA A 115 -3.21 -20.22 9.24
C ALA A 115 -1.88 -20.53 8.55
N ARG A 116 -1.02 -19.52 8.34
CA ARG A 116 0.33 -19.67 7.77
C ARG A 116 1.29 -20.38 8.70
N TYR A 117 1.26 -20.01 9.98
CA TYR A 117 2.21 -20.48 11.02
C TYR A 117 1.46 -21.17 12.18
N PRO A 118 0.84 -22.34 11.98
CA PRO A 118 0.03 -22.99 13.01
C PRO A 118 0.83 -23.38 14.27
N GLY A 119 2.18 -23.42 14.18
CA GLY A 119 3.06 -23.63 15.33
C GLY A 119 3.42 -22.36 16.11
N GLY A 120 2.96 -21.19 15.64
CA GLY A 120 3.27 -19.89 16.26
C GLY A 120 4.70 -19.39 16.03
N GLU A 121 5.50 -20.09 15.21
CA GLU A 121 6.88 -19.73 14.88
C GLU A 121 7.05 -19.48 13.38
N PHE A 122 7.97 -18.57 13.03
CA PHE A 122 8.28 -18.25 11.64
C PHE A 122 8.92 -19.45 10.94
N ASP A 123 8.49 -19.74 9.74
CA ASP A 123 8.98 -20.81 8.87
C ASP A 123 9.14 -20.30 7.45
N VAL A 124 10.38 -20.32 6.92
CA VAL A 124 10.70 -19.79 5.58
C VAL A 124 9.92 -20.52 4.49
N HIS A 125 9.82 -21.85 4.56
CA HIS A 125 9.11 -22.64 3.55
C HIS A 125 7.62 -22.26 3.51
N LYS A 126 6.98 -22.07 4.66
CA LYS A 126 5.58 -21.63 4.76
C LYS A 126 5.40 -20.18 4.30
N SER A 127 6.41 -19.33 4.51
CA SER A 127 6.40 -17.94 4.02
C SER A 127 6.41 -17.86 2.50
N GLU A 128 7.14 -18.75 1.84
CA GLU A 128 7.29 -18.77 0.38
C GLU A 128 6.25 -19.66 -0.33
N ASN A 129 5.66 -20.64 0.36
CA ASN A 129 4.68 -21.58 -0.19
C ASN A 129 3.33 -21.38 0.51
N ARG A 130 2.56 -20.41 0.06
CA ARG A 130 1.25 -20.05 0.62
C ARG A 130 0.23 -21.14 0.36
N LYS A 131 -0.62 -21.41 1.35
CA LYS A 131 -1.75 -22.35 1.26
C LYS A 131 -3.06 -21.59 1.06
N ASP A 132 -4.09 -22.30 0.61
CA ASP A 132 -5.46 -21.77 0.57
C ASP A 132 -5.88 -21.29 1.97
N GLY A 133 -6.43 -20.07 2.07
CA GLY A 133 -6.81 -19.42 3.34
C GLY A 133 -5.71 -18.56 3.97
N ASP A 134 -4.52 -18.47 3.34
CA ASP A 134 -3.38 -17.64 3.72
C ASP A 134 -3.20 -16.43 2.76
N LEU A 135 -4.21 -16.10 1.99
CA LEU A 135 -4.22 -14.99 1.02
C LEU A 135 -4.86 -13.75 1.61
#